data_72c9039f41c31b4dc47d0ff2305ec6b1
#
_entry.id   72c9039f41c31b4dc47d0ff2305ec6b1
#
_cell.length_a   1.000
_cell.length_b   1.000
_cell.length_c   1.000
_cell.angle_alpha   90.00
_cell.angle_beta   90.00
_cell.angle_gamma   90.00
#
_symmetry.space_group_name_H-M   'P 1'
#
loop_
_entity.id
_entity.type
_entity.pdbx_description
1 polymer ?
#
loop_
_entity_poly.entity_id
_entity_poly.type
_entity_poly.pdbx_seq_one_letter_code
_entity_poly.pdbx_strand_id
1 'polypeptide(L)'
;SDKGGTSTQGGDKTSKSSGKVYMLNFKPETDEAWQDLAKTYTDQTGVEVNVLTAADGQYNTTLQSEMAKSDAPTIFNVGNSSAAQTWNDYTYDLKDSELYKHLTDKSLVINSDDKVAAIANCYECYGLIYNKTILEGYCGMDGAVVSSVDEINNFDTLKKVADDINSRIDDINKELGTDLTEAFASAGLDDGSSWRFAGHLANMPLYYEFKDDGCDLTAGEESIKGTYLDNFKNVWDMYVSDSAADPKTLNSGALNAESEFGMGEAVFYQNGDWEFAPLTDEENGYVVTADDLSMMPIYFGVDDENEGLCVGTENYWAVNAKASQEDIDATLEFLNWVITSDEGRDAITNQMGLTAPYDTFTGDYETKNAFAQAANKLMTDGKTSVAWSFNATPNVDDWRADVVSAL
;
A
#
# COMPACT_ATOMS: atom_id res chain seq x y z
N SER A 1 0.32 -46.87 -53.77
CA SER A 1 -0.51 -45.89 -53.54
C SER A 1 -0.73 -45.74 -52.11
N ASP A 2 -0.70 -44.96 -51.47
CA ASP A 2 -0.30 -44.22 -50.78
C ASP A 2 -1.15 -43.41 -50.01
N LYS A 3 -0.98 -42.92 -49.12
CA LYS A 3 -1.55 -42.15 -48.52
C LYS A 3 -1.08 -41.50 -47.44
N GLY A 4 -0.87 -40.61 -47.33
CA GLY A 4 -0.46 -39.73 -46.54
C GLY A 4 -1.36 -39.36 -45.45
N GLY A 5 -1.06 -39.60 -44.36
CA GLY A 5 -1.89 -39.20 -43.31
C GLY A 5 -1.48 -37.86 -42.81
N THR A 6 -2.30 -37.03 -42.78
CA THR A 6 -1.96 -35.83 -42.39
C THR A 6 -2.31 -35.69 -41.05
N SER A 7 -1.54 -35.40 -40.26
CA SER A 7 -1.85 -35.28 -39.00
C SER A 7 -2.04 -33.87 -38.75
N THR A 8 -2.96 -33.53 -38.32
CA THR A 8 -3.18 -32.30 -38.10
C THR A 8 -3.00 -32.04 -36.78
N GLN A 9 -2.41 -31.34 -36.40
CA GLN A 9 -2.18 -30.97 -35.37
C GLN A 9 -2.89 -30.19 -34.76
N GLY A 10 -3.26 -30.25 -34.17
CA GLY A 10 -4.10 -29.77 -33.62
C GLY A 10 -3.67 -28.80 -32.68
N GLY A 11 -3.91 -28.00 -32.57
CA GLY A 11 -3.75 -27.21 -31.70
C GLY A 11 -2.78 -26.79 -31.02
N ASP A 12 -2.65 -26.16 -30.92
CA ASP A 12 -1.91 -25.57 -30.51
C ASP A 12 -1.59 -25.45 -29.25
N LYS A 13 -1.29 -25.89 -28.84
CA LYS A 13 -1.05 -26.01 -27.80
C LYS A 13 -0.02 -25.58 -27.46
N THR A 14 0.29 -25.02 -27.51
CA THR A 14 0.97 -24.53 -27.26
C THR A 14 1.80 -24.46 -26.48
N SER A 15 2.01 -24.36 -26.03
CA SER A 15 2.63 -24.33 -25.32
C SER A 15 3.54 -24.60 -25.06
N LYS A 16 3.91 -24.70 -24.84
CA LYS A 16 4.61 -24.82 -24.75
C LYS A 16 5.56 -24.91 -23.87
N SER A 17 5.62 -24.51 -22.91
CA SER A 17 6.61 -24.68 -21.97
C SER A 17 6.48 -26.03 -21.34
N SER A 18 7.52 -26.75 -21.23
CA SER A 18 7.52 -27.98 -20.42
C SER A 18 7.83 -27.63 -18.97
N GLY A 19 7.97 -26.37 -18.65
CA GLY A 19 8.24 -25.92 -17.30
C GLY A 19 7.03 -26.00 -16.39
N LYS A 20 7.29 -25.85 -15.11
CA LYS A 20 6.25 -25.83 -14.08
C LYS A 20 6.41 -24.62 -13.20
N VAL A 21 5.35 -24.27 -12.51
CA VAL A 21 5.29 -23.15 -11.59
C VAL A 21 4.99 -23.69 -10.19
N TYR A 22 5.76 -23.22 -9.21
CA TYR A 22 5.47 -23.52 -7.82
C TYR A 22 5.54 -22.21 -7.04
N MET A 23 4.38 -21.76 -6.55
CA MET A 23 4.24 -20.52 -5.76
C MET A 23 4.17 -20.84 -4.28
N LEU A 24 5.05 -20.23 -3.50
CA LEU A 24 4.90 -20.22 -2.05
C LEU A 24 4.23 -18.90 -1.67
N ASN A 25 2.93 -18.98 -1.34
CA ASN A 25 2.08 -17.84 -1.10
C ASN A 25 2.18 -17.34 0.35
N PHE A 26 2.17 -16.01 0.53
CA PHE A 26 2.35 -15.34 1.81
C PHE A 26 1.04 -15.10 2.57
N LYS A 27 -0.07 -14.87 1.87
CA LYS A 27 -1.33 -14.45 2.51
C LYS A 27 -2.32 -15.60 2.63
N PRO A 28 -2.51 -16.15 3.85
CA PRO A 28 -3.43 -17.29 4.04
C PRO A 28 -4.85 -17.03 3.52
N GLU A 29 -5.35 -15.80 3.67
CA GLU A 29 -6.71 -15.46 3.25
C GLU A 29 -6.89 -15.48 1.73
N THR A 30 -5.82 -15.52 0.96
CA THR A 30 -5.87 -15.56 -0.51
C THR A 30 -5.70 -16.97 -1.07
N ASP A 31 -5.53 -17.98 -0.22
CA ASP A 31 -5.21 -19.34 -0.67
C ASP A 31 -6.22 -19.90 -1.66
N GLU A 32 -7.51 -19.82 -1.35
CA GLU A 32 -8.54 -20.39 -2.21
C GLU A 32 -8.51 -19.78 -3.61
N ALA A 33 -8.37 -18.47 -3.69
CA ALA A 33 -8.31 -17.77 -4.99
C ALA A 33 -7.07 -18.17 -5.78
N TRP A 34 -5.90 -18.32 -5.12
CA TRP A 34 -4.71 -18.79 -5.80
C TRP A 34 -4.80 -20.24 -6.26
N GLN A 35 -5.43 -21.12 -5.47
CA GLN A 35 -5.67 -22.51 -5.89
C GLN A 35 -6.56 -22.55 -7.14
N ASP A 36 -7.60 -21.73 -7.18
CA ASP A 36 -8.50 -21.64 -8.33
C ASP A 36 -7.78 -21.09 -9.57
N LEU A 37 -6.93 -20.07 -9.41
CA LEU A 37 -6.14 -19.52 -10.52
C LEU A 37 -5.16 -20.58 -11.07
N ALA A 38 -4.50 -21.31 -10.21
CA ALA A 38 -3.58 -22.37 -10.60
C ALA A 38 -4.30 -23.42 -11.43
N LYS A 39 -5.48 -23.86 -10.99
CA LYS A 39 -6.28 -24.82 -11.71
C LYS A 39 -6.72 -24.29 -13.07
N THR A 40 -7.21 -23.06 -13.11
CA THR A 40 -7.65 -22.41 -14.35
C THR A 40 -6.52 -22.32 -15.37
N TYR A 41 -5.34 -21.90 -14.93
CA TYR A 41 -4.18 -21.79 -15.82
C TYR A 41 -3.74 -23.15 -16.35
N THR A 42 -3.70 -24.15 -15.51
CA THR A 42 -3.36 -25.52 -15.92
C THR A 42 -4.38 -26.05 -16.94
N ASP A 43 -5.67 -25.82 -16.69
CA ASP A 43 -6.73 -26.26 -17.61
C ASP A 43 -6.61 -25.58 -18.98
N GLN A 44 -6.18 -24.32 -19.01
CA GLN A 44 -6.03 -23.56 -20.26
C GLN A 44 -4.74 -23.88 -21.01
N THR A 45 -3.66 -24.13 -20.32
CA THR A 45 -2.32 -24.17 -20.93
C THR A 45 -1.63 -25.54 -20.84
N GLY A 46 -2.06 -26.40 -19.96
CA GLY A 46 -1.37 -27.65 -19.64
C GLY A 46 -0.15 -27.46 -18.75
N VAL A 47 0.18 -26.25 -18.35
CA VAL A 47 1.32 -26.00 -17.46
C VAL A 47 0.94 -26.30 -16.01
N GLU A 48 1.74 -27.12 -15.33
CA GLU A 48 1.52 -27.42 -13.94
C GLU A 48 1.78 -26.19 -13.08
N VAL A 49 0.83 -25.86 -12.22
CA VAL A 49 0.96 -24.78 -11.25
C VAL A 49 0.55 -25.30 -9.88
N ASN A 50 1.49 -25.28 -8.95
CA ASN A 50 1.24 -25.68 -7.56
C ASN A 50 1.33 -24.45 -6.67
N VAL A 51 0.40 -24.31 -5.75
CA VAL A 51 0.40 -23.24 -4.77
C VAL A 51 0.42 -23.86 -3.37
N LEU A 52 1.43 -23.50 -2.60
CA LEU A 52 1.49 -23.80 -1.17
C LEU A 52 1.40 -22.47 -0.42
N THR A 53 0.44 -22.38 0.48
CA THR A 53 0.30 -21.19 1.32
C THR A 53 0.84 -21.47 2.72
N ALA A 54 1.79 -20.64 3.15
CA ALA A 54 2.35 -20.76 4.49
C ALA A 54 1.32 -20.33 5.53
N ALA A 55 1.34 -21.00 6.68
CA ALA A 55 0.49 -20.60 7.81
C ALA A 55 0.91 -19.22 8.32
N ASP A 56 -0.03 -18.52 8.94
CA ASP A 56 0.22 -17.19 9.46
C ASP A 56 1.42 -17.18 10.42
N GLY A 57 2.33 -16.24 10.20
CA GLY A 57 3.55 -16.12 11.02
C GLY A 57 4.63 -17.15 10.72
N GLN A 58 4.42 -18.07 9.77
CA GLN A 58 5.34 -19.18 9.49
C GLN A 58 6.04 -19.06 8.13
N TYR A 59 5.91 -17.93 7.44
CA TYR A 59 6.42 -17.82 6.07
C TYR A 59 7.92 -18.08 5.97
N ASN A 60 8.73 -17.41 6.79
CA ASN A 60 10.19 -17.55 6.70
C ASN A 60 10.66 -18.98 7.00
N THR A 61 10.07 -19.65 7.97
CA THR A 61 10.39 -21.01 8.31
C THR A 61 10.02 -21.96 7.15
N THR A 62 8.84 -21.76 6.58
CA THR A 62 8.37 -22.55 5.44
C THR A 62 9.25 -22.32 4.21
N LEU A 63 9.61 -21.06 3.93
CA LEU A 63 10.45 -20.71 2.80
C LEU A 63 11.83 -21.40 2.92
N GLN A 64 12.46 -21.34 4.08
CA GLN A 64 13.75 -22.00 4.28
C GLN A 64 13.65 -23.52 4.02
N SER A 65 12.59 -24.13 4.51
CA SER A 65 12.38 -25.56 4.33
C SER A 65 12.11 -25.93 2.87
N GLU A 66 11.25 -25.17 2.19
CA GLU A 66 10.89 -25.48 0.79
C GLU A 66 12.04 -25.18 -0.18
N MET A 67 12.79 -24.11 0.04
CA MET A 67 13.92 -23.76 -0.84
C MET A 67 15.09 -24.75 -0.74
N ALA A 68 15.14 -25.54 0.31
CA ALA A 68 16.16 -26.58 0.46
C ALA A 68 15.82 -27.87 -0.33
N LYS A 69 14.60 -27.98 -0.84
CA LYS A 69 14.16 -29.17 -1.58
C LYS A 69 14.62 -29.12 -3.02
N SER A 70 14.69 -30.28 -3.66
CA SER A 70 14.98 -30.36 -5.10
C SER A 70 13.85 -29.75 -5.95
N ASP A 71 12.62 -29.78 -5.44
CA ASP A 71 11.46 -29.19 -6.08
C ASP A 71 11.08 -27.93 -5.28
N ALA A 72 11.91 -26.92 -5.40
CA ALA A 72 11.79 -25.67 -4.65
C ALA A 72 10.79 -24.71 -5.32
N PRO A 73 10.22 -23.77 -4.56
CA PRO A 73 9.37 -22.72 -5.14
C PRO A 73 10.06 -21.98 -6.27
N THR A 74 9.33 -21.70 -7.34
CA THR A 74 9.78 -20.83 -8.43
C THR A 74 9.34 -19.38 -8.21
N ILE A 75 8.29 -19.18 -7.41
CA ILE A 75 7.84 -17.86 -6.95
C ILE A 75 7.86 -17.86 -5.42
N PHE A 76 8.48 -16.88 -4.83
CA PHE A 76 8.46 -16.71 -3.39
C PHE A 76 8.34 -15.22 -3.02
N ASN A 77 7.94 -14.95 -1.80
CA ASN A 77 7.77 -13.58 -1.31
C ASN A 77 8.96 -13.15 -0.47
N VAL A 78 9.38 -11.91 -0.70
CA VAL A 78 10.26 -11.21 0.23
C VAL A 78 9.53 -9.95 0.69
N GLY A 79 9.67 -9.60 1.96
CA GLY A 79 8.92 -8.50 2.55
C GLY A 79 9.65 -7.16 2.56
N ASN A 80 10.98 -7.18 2.45
CA ASN A 80 11.82 -5.98 2.55
C ASN A 80 13.21 -6.23 1.97
N SER A 81 14.03 -5.19 1.95
CA SER A 81 15.40 -5.25 1.43
C SER A 81 16.28 -6.25 2.18
N SER A 82 16.10 -6.37 3.48
CA SER A 82 16.86 -7.33 4.29
C SER A 82 16.57 -8.78 3.88
N ALA A 83 15.30 -9.10 3.67
CA ALA A 83 14.90 -10.42 3.20
C ALA A 83 15.44 -10.70 1.80
N ALA A 84 15.38 -9.71 0.91
CA ALA A 84 15.94 -9.84 -0.44
C ALA A 84 17.45 -10.07 -0.40
N GLN A 85 18.14 -9.42 0.51
CA GLN A 85 19.60 -9.61 0.67
C GLN A 85 19.91 -11.03 1.15
N THR A 86 19.13 -11.56 2.10
CA THR A 86 19.28 -12.93 2.58
C THR A 86 19.14 -13.94 1.43
N TRP A 87 18.22 -13.69 0.51
CA TRP A 87 17.94 -14.58 -0.62
C TRP A 87 18.56 -14.09 -1.93
N ASN A 88 19.55 -13.20 -1.88
CA ASN A 88 20.11 -12.57 -3.08
C ASN A 88 20.52 -13.55 -4.18
N ASP A 89 21.15 -14.65 -3.82
CA ASP A 89 21.57 -15.65 -4.81
C ASP A 89 20.41 -16.40 -5.47
N TYR A 90 19.21 -16.29 -4.88
CA TYR A 90 18.02 -16.96 -5.38
C TYR A 90 17.09 -16.03 -6.15
N THR A 91 17.42 -14.74 -6.30
CA THR A 91 16.55 -13.79 -6.97
C THR A 91 16.96 -13.59 -8.43
N TYR A 92 16.05 -13.90 -9.33
CA TYR A 92 16.19 -13.65 -10.76
C TYR A 92 15.95 -12.17 -11.05
N ASP A 93 16.76 -11.57 -11.95
CA ASP A 93 16.59 -10.16 -12.32
C ASP A 93 15.31 -9.97 -13.15
N LEU A 94 14.36 -9.24 -12.59
CA LEU A 94 13.05 -9.01 -13.20
C LEU A 94 12.99 -7.74 -14.05
N LYS A 95 14.11 -7.05 -14.26
CA LYS A 95 14.15 -5.78 -14.96
C LYS A 95 13.56 -5.81 -16.37
N ASP A 96 13.72 -6.89 -17.08
CA ASP A 96 13.22 -7.05 -18.45
C ASP A 96 11.90 -7.81 -18.53
N SER A 97 11.28 -8.12 -17.38
CA SER A 97 10.03 -8.86 -17.34
C SER A 97 8.83 -8.02 -17.75
N GLU A 98 7.77 -8.71 -18.21
CA GLU A 98 6.49 -8.04 -18.48
C GLU A 98 5.89 -7.45 -17.20
N LEU A 99 6.11 -8.07 -16.04
CA LEU A 99 5.70 -7.51 -14.76
C LEU A 99 6.28 -6.11 -14.56
N TYR A 100 7.57 -5.97 -14.77
CA TYR A 100 8.23 -4.67 -14.57
C TYR A 100 7.72 -3.64 -15.57
N LYS A 101 7.47 -4.05 -16.82
CA LYS A 101 6.95 -3.13 -17.84
C LYS A 101 5.57 -2.59 -17.51
N HIS A 102 4.71 -3.41 -16.91
CA HIS A 102 3.35 -3.01 -16.54
C HIS A 102 3.26 -2.34 -15.17
N LEU A 103 4.34 -2.30 -14.41
CA LEU A 103 4.34 -1.69 -13.08
C LEU A 103 4.10 -0.18 -13.18
N THR A 104 3.08 0.31 -12.50
CA THR A 104 2.66 1.72 -12.56
C THR A 104 3.68 2.64 -11.88
N ASP A 105 4.18 2.22 -10.71
CA ASP A 105 5.18 2.96 -9.98
C ASP A 105 6.43 2.09 -9.86
N LYS A 106 7.50 2.49 -10.56
CA LYS A 106 8.74 1.73 -10.61
C LYS A 106 9.50 1.68 -9.27
N SER A 107 9.05 2.43 -8.27
CA SER A 107 9.60 2.35 -6.93
C SER A 107 9.07 1.15 -6.15
N LEU A 108 8.02 0.48 -6.62
CA LEU A 108 7.42 -0.68 -5.96
C LEU A 108 8.18 -1.98 -6.29
N VAL A 109 9.48 -1.91 -6.13
CA VAL A 109 10.40 -3.04 -6.33
C VAL A 109 11.42 -3.07 -5.20
N ILE A 110 12.09 -4.21 -5.07
CA ILE A 110 13.31 -4.28 -4.25
C ILE A 110 14.47 -4.47 -5.21
N ASN A 111 15.44 -3.56 -5.14
CA ASN A 111 16.66 -3.66 -5.90
C ASN A 111 17.75 -4.31 -5.04
N SER A 112 18.56 -5.17 -5.63
CA SER A 112 19.66 -5.82 -4.96
C SER A 112 20.76 -6.11 -5.99
N ASP A 113 21.98 -5.63 -5.73
CA ASP A 113 23.15 -5.86 -6.62
C ASP A 113 22.85 -5.52 -8.09
N ASP A 114 22.30 -4.34 -8.35
CA ASP A 114 22.02 -3.85 -9.71
C ASP A 114 20.94 -4.63 -10.45
N LYS A 115 20.16 -5.45 -9.75
CA LYS A 115 19.02 -6.15 -10.35
C LYS A 115 17.72 -5.78 -9.65
N VAL A 116 16.60 -5.94 -10.35
CA VAL A 116 15.28 -5.88 -9.75
C VAL A 116 15.01 -7.26 -9.16
N ALA A 117 15.26 -7.39 -7.86
CA ALA A 117 15.19 -8.67 -7.16
C ALA A 117 13.75 -9.14 -6.89
N ALA A 118 12.84 -8.21 -6.72
CA ALA A 118 11.44 -8.54 -6.45
C ALA A 118 10.53 -7.38 -6.85
N ILE A 119 9.29 -7.69 -7.20
CA ILE A 119 8.28 -6.70 -7.64
C ILE A 119 7.03 -6.89 -6.78
N ALA A 120 6.44 -5.78 -6.33
CA ALA A 120 5.23 -5.82 -5.51
C ALA A 120 4.08 -6.52 -6.23
N ASN A 121 3.41 -7.44 -5.55
CA ASN A 121 2.20 -8.06 -6.10
C ASN A 121 0.95 -7.25 -5.76
N CYS A 122 1.00 -6.50 -4.70
CA CYS A 122 -0.05 -5.59 -4.27
C CYS A 122 0.59 -4.46 -3.47
N TYR A 123 -0.17 -3.42 -3.20
CA TYR A 123 0.30 -2.35 -2.33
C TYR A 123 -0.80 -1.88 -1.40
N GLU A 124 -0.38 -1.23 -0.33
CA GLU A 124 -1.24 -0.51 0.58
C GLU A 124 -0.81 0.95 0.57
N CYS A 125 -1.71 1.85 0.94
CA CYS A 125 -1.37 3.25 1.03
C CYS A 125 -1.91 3.85 2.32
N TYR A 126 -1.26 4.88 2.79
CA TYR A 126 -1.78 5.69 3.88
C TYR A 126 -1.47 7.16 3.61
N GLY A 127 -2.20 8.01 4.31
CA GLY A 127 -2.09 9.44 4.19
C GLY A 127 -3.09 10.09 5.11
N LEU A 128 -3.68 11.19 4.65
CA LEU A 128 -4.70 11.89 5.39
C LEU A 128 -6.05 11.59 4.78
N ILE A 129 -6.80 10.69 5.41
CA ILE A 129 -8.19 10.41 5.03
C ILE A 129 -9.00 11.67 5.31
N TYR A 130 -9.90 12.04 4.39
CA TYR A 130 -10.77 13.17 4.63
C TYR A 130 -12.20 12.89 4.19
N ASN A 131 -13.14 13.54 4.85
CA ASN A 131 -14.54 13.53 4.48
C ASN A 131 -14.71 14.53 3.34
N LYS A 132 -14.77 14.01 2.12
CA LYS A 132 -14.82 14.81 0.91
C LYS A 132 -16.06 15.69 0.84
N THR A 133 -17.19 15.16 1.25
CA THR A 133 -18.46 15.90 1.22
C THR A 133 -18.43 17.11 2.15
N ILE A 134 -17.92 16.93 3.38
CA ILE A 134 -17.81 18.02 4.34
C ILE A 134 -16.78 19.05 3.89
N LEU A 135 -15.61 18.58 3.44
CA LEU A 135 -14.54 19.49 3.03
C LEU A 135 -14.93 20.31 1.80
N GLU A 136 -15.57 19.69 0.82
CA GLU A 136 -16.11 20.42 -0.35
C GLU A 136 -17.17 21.42 0.08
N GLY A 137 -18.04 21.05 1.01
CA GLY A 137 -19.04 21.97 1.57
C GLY A 137 -18.39 23.16 2.24
N TYR A 138 -17.35 22.94 3.04
CA TYR A 138 -16.58 24.02 3.66
C TYR A 138 -15.98 24.97 2.61
N CYS A 139 -15.43 24.44 1.52
CA CYS A 139 -14.84 25.25 0.46
C CYS A 139 -15.86 26.20 -0.19
N GLY A 140 -17.16 25.89 -0.15
CA GLY A 140 -18.22 26.73 -0.67
C GLY A 140 -18.73 27.78 0.30
N MET A 141 -18.23 27.81 1.54
CA MET A 141 -18.67 28.77 2.55
C MET A 141 -17.96 30.11 2.42
N ASP A 142 -18.64 31.16 2.83
CA ASP A 142 -18.04 32.50 2.87
C ASP A 142 -16.85 32.49 3.84
N GLY A 143 -15.75 33.06 3.40
CA GLY A 143 -14.55 33.19 4.24
C GLY A 143 -13.74 31.91 4.34
N ALA A 144 -14.06 30.86 3.59
CA ALA A 144 -13.23 29.66 3.53
C ALA A 144 -11.81 30.01 3.05
N VAL A 145 -10.81 29.34 3.63
CA VAL A 145 -9.41 29.59 3.29
C VAL A 145 -9.12 29.22 1.83
N VAL A 146 -9.78 28.20 1.32
CA VAL A 146 -9.66 27.74 -0.05
C VAL A 146 -11.04 27.58 -0.67
N SER A 147 -11.13 27.69 -1.99
CA SER A 147 -12.38 27.54 -2.72
C SER A 147 -12.58 26.15 -3.32
N SER A 148 -11.54 25.31 -3.31
CA SER A 148 -11.62 23.92 -3.72
C SER A 148 -10.59 23.08 -2.96
N VAL A 149 -10.85 21.80 -2.84
CA VAL A 149 -9.94 20.87 -2.15
C VAL A 149 -8.58 20.80 -2.85
N ASP A 150 -8.55 20.97 -4.17
CA ASP A 150 -7.30 20.94 -4.94
C ASP A 150 -6.32 22.06 -4.58
N GLU A 151 -6.80 23.12 -3.96
CA GLU A 151 -5.92 24.19 -3.50
C GLU A 151 -5.14 23.79 -2.24
N ILE A 152 -5.53 22.71 -1.57
CA ILE A 152 -4.78 22.16 -0.44
C ILE A 152 -3.69 21.26 -1.03
N ASN A 153 -2.49 21.83 -1.21
CA ASN A 153 -1.38 21.13 -1.82
C ASN A 153 -0.04 21.33 -1.11
N ASN A 154 -0.08 21.84 0.10
CA ASN A 154 1.10 22.03 0.94
C ASN A 154 0.67 22.13 2.41
N PHE A 155 1.63 22.01 3.31
CA PHE A 155 1.37 22.01 4.75
C PHE A 155 0.75 23.33 5.24
N ASP A 156 1.28 24.46 4.80
CA ASP A 156 0.79 25.75 5.28
C ASP A 156 -0.68 25.98 4.96
N THR A 157 -1.11 25.61 3.75
CA THR A 157 -2.50 25.71 3.34
C THR A 157 -3.38 24.73 4.11
N LEU A 158 -2.91 23.48 4.27
CA LEU A 158 -3.65 22.49 5.06
C LEU A 158 -3.85 22.98 6.50
N LYS A 159 -2.80 23.50 7.13
CA LYS A 159 -2.89 23.99 8.50
C LYS A 159 -3.88 25.14 8.62
N LYS A 160 -3.85 26.08 7.69
CA LYS A 160 -4.81 27.21 7.69
C LYS A 160 -6.24 26.71 7.55
N VAL A 161 -6.48 25.74 6.67
CA VAL A 161 -7.81 25.15 6.50
C VAL A 161 -8.25 24.43 7.78
N ALA A 162 -7.39 23.59 8.35
CA ALA A 162 -7.71 22.85 9.55
C ALA A 162 -7.97 23.78 10.75
N ASP A 163 -7.12 24.79 10.94
CA ASP A 163 -7.30 25.78 12.00
C ASP A 163 -8.63 26.53 11.83
N ASP A 164 -8.96 26.93 10.59
CA ASP A 164 -10.21 27.62 10.29
C ASP A 164 -11.43 26.74 10.56
N ILE A 165 -11.41 25.49 10.08
CA ILE A 165 -12.49 24.54 10.36
C ILE A 165 -12.67 24.36 11.87
N ASN A 166 -11.58 24.14 12.59
CA ASN A 166 -11.64 23.87 14.02
C ASN A 166 -12.17 25.08 14.81
N SER A 167 -11.93 26.29 14.32
CA SER A 167 -12.43 27.52 14.95
C SER A 167 -13.88 27.84 14.59
N ARG A 168 -14.41 27.25 13.55
CA ARG A 168 -15.76 27.51 13.01
C ARG A 168 -16.69 26.33 13.05
N ILE A 169 -16.49 25.41 13.98
CA ILE A 169 -17.28 24.16 14.07
C ILE A 169 -18.80 24.46 14.09
N ASP A 170 -19.22 25.38 14.95
CA ASP A 170 -20.66 25.67 15.09
C ASP A 170 -21.25 26.28 13.80
N ASP A 171 -20.51 27.18 13.16
CA ASP A 171 -20.96 27.79 11.91
C ASP A 171 -21.05 26.76 10.78
N ILE A 172 -20.06 25.87 10.69
CA ILE A 172 -20.06 24.82 9.68
C ILE A 172 -21.21 23.85 9.89
N ASN A 173 -21.41 23.41 11.12
CA ASN A 173 -22.51 22.52 11.45
C ASN A 173 -23.87 23.12 11.12
N LYS A 174 -24.03 24.42 11.40
CA LYS A 174 -25.27 25.10 11.12
C LYS A 174 -25.53 25.21 9.62
N GLU A 175 -24.50 25.55 8.85
CA GLU A 175 -24.66 25.76 7.41
C GLU A 175 -24.76 24.45 6.63
N LEU A 176 -23.96 23.43 6.99
CA LEU A 176 -23.90 22.19 6.26
C LEU A 176 -24.78 21.08 6.86
N GLY A 177 -25.34 21.29 8.05
CA GLY A 177 -26.12 20.26 8.71
C GLY A 177 -25.28 19.08 9.21
N THR A 178 -24.05 19.35 9.61
CA THR A 178 -23.08 18.34 10.06
C THR A 178 -23.01 18.28 11.58
N ASP A 179 -22.29 17.29 12.11
CA ASP A 179 -22.10 17.06 13.54
C ASP A 179 -20.63 17.12 13.94
N LEU A 180 -19.85 18.00 13.33
CA LEU A 180 -18.42 18.13 13.61
C LEU A 180 -18.16 18.54 15.06
N THR A 181 -17.13 17.96 15.65
CA THR A 181 -16.59 18.37 16.94
C THR A 181 -15.14 18.85 16.83
N GLU A 182 -14.49 18.57 15.69
CA GLU A 182 -13.05 18.77 15.49
C GLU A 182 -12.71 18.79 14.01
N ALA A 183 -11.55 19.32 13.66
CA ALA A 183 -11.00 19.18 12.32
C ALA A 183 -10.34 17.80 12.14
N PHE A 184 -9.50 17.39 13.08
CA PHE A 184 -8.80 16.11 13.03
C PHE A 184 -9.34 15.11 14.05
N ALA A 185 -9.53 13.88 13.60
CA ALA A 185 -9.78 12.75 14.51
C ALA A 185 -8.61 12.60 15.48
N SER A 186 -8.89 12.16 16.69
CA SER A 186 -7.92 12.16 17.77
C SER A 186 -6.67 11.34 17.49
N ALA A 187 -5.53 11.85 17.96
CA ALA A 187 -4.21 11.26 17.77
C ALA A 187 -3.82 10.43 18.98
N GLY A 188 -4.52 9.34 19.24
CA GLY A 188 -4.25 8.48 20.38
C GLY A 188 -2.85 7.89 20.38
N LEU A 189 -2.24 7.80 21.56
CA LEU A 189 -0.90 7.24 21.78
C LEU A 189 -0.92 5.94 22.61
N ASP A 190 -2.08 5.34 22.82
CA ASP A 190 -2.19 4.03 23.41
C ASP A 190 -1.62 2.95 22.47
N ASP A 191 -1.38 1.76 22.97
CA ASP A 191 -0.76 0.69 22.20
C ASP A 191 -1.51 0.35 20.90
N GLY A 192 -2.82 0.53 20.88
CA GLY A 192 -3.62 0.26 19.69
C GLY A 192 -3.63 1.37 18.64
N SER A 193 -3.10 2.56 18.96
CA SER A 193 -3.18 3.74 18.10
C SER A 193 -1.82 4.35 17.75
N SER A 194 -0.82 4.17 18.61
CA SER A 194 0.46 4.85 18.49
C SER A 194 1.24 4.54 17.21
N TRP A 195 0.99 3.40 16.60
CA TRP A 195 1.64 3.00 15.35
C TRP A 195 1.37 4.00 14.21
N ARG A 196 0.24 4.71 14.26
CA ARG A 196 -0.10 5.73 13.27
C ARG A 196 0.93 6.86 13.27
N PHE A 197 1.55 7.14 14.40
CA PHE A 197 2.46 8.26 14.57
C PHE A 197 3.91 7.82 14.72
N ALA A 198 4.17 6.77 15.47
CA ALA A 198 5.51 6.24 15.70
C ALA A 198 6.05 5.46 14.49
N GLY A 199 5.16 4.95 13.64
CA GLY A 199 5.53 4.27 12.40
C GLY A 199 5.21 5.13 11.18
N HIS A 200 3.94 5.42 10.99
CA HIS A 200 3.46 6.03 9.74
C HIS A 200 3.82 7.52 9.63
N LEU A 201 3.48 8.35 10.60
CA LEU A 201 3.86 9.75 10.53
C LEU A 201 5.38 9.90 10.60
N ALA A 202 6.03 9.13 11.47
CA ALA A 202 7.48 9.17 11.63
C ALA A 202 8.24 8.67 10.38
N ASN A 203 7.57 8.01 9.46
CA ASN A 203 8.14 7.66 8.16
C ASN A 203 8.50 8.91 7.33
N MET A 204 7.76 10.00 7.51
CA MET A 204 7.94 11.21 6.70
C MET A 204 9.32 11.85 6.90
N PRO A 205 9.80 12.10 8.14
CA PRO A 205 11.14 12.64 8.31
C PRO A 205 12.23 11.68 7.84
N LEU A 206 12.03 10.36 7.96
CA LEU A 206 12.99 9.38 7.46
C LEU A 206 13.06 9.41 5.94
N TYR A 207 11.91 9.41 5.28
CA TYR A 207 11.85 9.46 3.82
C TYR A 207 12.60 10.67 3.25
N TYR A 208 12.34 11.85 3.77
CA TYR A 208 12.98 13.07 3.26
C TYR A 208 14.49 13.12 3.56
N GLU A 209 14.89 12.64 4.73
CA GLU A 209 16.30 12.56 5.07
C GLU A 209 17.04 11.58 4.14
N PHE A 210 16.50 10.40 3.93
CA PHE A 210 17.08 9.39 3.05
C PHE A 210 17.14 9.88 1.60
N LYS A 211 16.09 10.58 1.16
CA LYS A 211 16.04 11.14 -0.18
C LYS A 211 17.13 12.19 -0.38
N ASP A 212 17.28 13.12 0.57
CA ASP A 212 18.31 14.16 0.52
C ASP A 212 19.72 13.60 0.54
N ASP A 213 19.93 12.54 1.31
CA ASP A 213 21.24 11.91 1.43
C ASP A 213 21.53 10.94 0.28
N GLY A 214 20.58 10.75 -0.62
CA GLY A 214 20.76 9.91 -1.80
C GLY A 214 20.86 8.42 -1.50
N CYS A 215 20.40 7.96 -0.34
CA CYS A 215 20.43 6.56 0.00
C CYS A 215 19.15 5.85 -0.44
N ASP A 216 19.18 4.52 -0.42
CA ASP A 216 18.04 3.69 -0.77
C ASP A 216 16.91 3.96 0.22
N LEU A 217 15.73 4.32 -0.29
CA LEU A 217 14.58 4.72 0.55
C LEU A 217 14.03 3.58 1.41
N THR A 218 14.28 2.33 1.03
CA THR A 218 13.79 1.16 1.74
C THR A 218 14.88 0.40 2.50
N ALA A 219 16.15 0.70 2.22
CA ALA A 219 17.29 0.15 2.95
C ALA A 219 17.80 1.11 4.03
N GLY A 220 17.65 2.41 3.80
CA GLY A 220 17.94 3.44 4.79
C GLY A 220 19.43 3.69 5.05
N GLU A 221 19.67 4.33 6.17
CA GLU A 221 21.00 4.70 6.65
C GLU A 221 21.29 3.98 7.96
N GLU A 222 22.59 3.87 8.30
CA GLU A 222 23.00 3.27 9.58
C GLU A 222 22.63 4.14 10.78
N SER A 223 22.56 5.46 10.59
CA SER A 223 22.19 6.41 11.64
C SER A 223 21.26 7.49 11.09
N ILE A 224 20.37 7.97 11.93
CA ILE A 224 19.38 8.98 11.58
C ILE A 224 19.81 10.32 12.14
N LYS A 225 19.86 11.35 11.27
CA LYS A 225 20.33 12.70 11.65
C LYS A 225 19.25 13.54 12.30
N GLY A 226 17.98 13.30 11.95
CA GLY A 226 16.85 14.08 12.46
C GLY A 226 16.66 15.41 11.73
N THR A 227 17.05 15.51 10.49
CA THR A 227 16.97 16.75 9.71
C THR A 227 15.56 17.33 9.65
N TYR A 228 14.53 16.48 9.64
CA TYR A 228 13.13 16.89 9.48
C TYR A 228 12.29 16.74 10.75
N LEU A 229 12.91 16.76 11.93
CA LEU A 229 12.18 16.65 13.19
C LEU A 229 11.24 17.81 13.46
N ASP A 230 11.62 19.04 13.05
CA ASP A 230 10.75 20.21 13.22
C ASP A 230 9.49 20.08 12.37
N ASN A 231 9.62 19.55 11.16
CA ASN A 231 8.47 19.30 10.29
C ASN A 231 7.53 18.26 10.91
N PHE A 232 8.09 17.20 11.45
CA PHE A 232 7.33 16.17 12.17
C PHE A 232 6.55 16.81 13.33
N LYS A 233 7.22 17.61 14.12
CA LYS A 233 6.60 18.28 15.26
C LYS A 233 5.46 19.20 14.82
N ASN A 234 5.64 19.94 13.74
CA ASN A 234 4.62 20.85 13.24
C ASN A 234 3.34 20.09 12.82
N VAL A 235 3.49 18.96 12.16
CA VAL A 235 2.34 18.13 11.78
C VAL A 235 1.66 17.54 13.02
N TRP A 236 2.45 17.00 13.94
CA TRP A 236 1.93 16.46 15.19
C TRP A 236 1.17 17.50 15.99
N ASP A 237 1.74 18.69 16.14
CA ASP A 237 1.10 19.78 16.88
C ASP A 237 -0.23 20.18 16.24
N MET A 238 -0.32 20.18 14.91
CA MET A 238 -1.58 20.44 14.20
C MET A 238 -2.62 19.35 14.53
N TYR A 239 -2.23 18.11 14.49
CA TYR A 239 -3.15 17.00 14.82
C TYR A 239 -3.72 17.13 16.23
N VAL A 240 -2.89 17.51 17.17
CA VAL A 240 -3.31 17.65 18.57
C VAL A 240 -4.14 18.90 18.78
N SER A 241 -3.71 20.05 18.25
CA SER A 241 -4.38 21.33 18.50
C SER A 241 -5.73 21.44 17.78
N ASP A 242 -5.88 20.80 16.62
CA ASP A 242 -7.13 20.86 15.84
C ASP A 242 -8.02 19.61 16.05
N SER A 243 -7.87 18.98 17.20
CA SER A 243 -8.69 17.86 17.67
C SER A 243 -9.45 18.28 18.94
N ALA A 244 -10.55 17.60 19.21
CA ALA A 244 -11.34 17.82 20.42
C ALA A 244 -10.76 17.10 21.64
N ALA A 245 -9.85 16.16 21.43
CA ALA A 245 -9.29 15.39 22.53
C ALA A 245 -8.36 16.24 23.40
N ASP A 246 -8.52 16.11 24.73
CA ASP A 246 -7.58 16.74 25.66
C ASP A 246 -6.21 16.06 25.49
N PRO A 247 -5.14 16.83 25.21
CA PRO A 247 -3.80 16.23 25.07
C PRO A 247 -3.37 15.33 26.24
N LYS A 248 -3.93 15.53 27.41
CA LYS A 248 -3.62 14.70 28.58
C LYS A 248 -4.23 13.30 28.49
N THR A 249 -5.17 13.06 27.58
CA THR A 249 -5.90 11.80 27.46
C THR A 249 -5.41 10.94 26.31
N LEU A 250 -4.39 11.36 25.56
CA LEU A 250 -3.94 10.64 24.36
C LEU A 250 -3.45 9.21 24.65
N ASN A 251 -2.94 8.96 25.86
CA ASN A 251 -2.49 7.63 26.26
C ASN A 251 -3.58 6.77 26.91
N SER A 252 -4.78 7.30 27.06
CA SER A 252 -5.80 6.65 27.90
C SER A 252 -6.43 5.39 27.31
N GLY A 253 -6.32 5.20 26.01
CA GLY A 253 -7.01 4.12 25.31
C GLY A 253 -8.52 4.32 25.16
N ALA A 254 -9.04 5.46 25.65
CA ALA A 254 -10.46 5.77 25.58
C ALA A 254 -10.88 6.45 24.28
N LEU A 255 -9.91 6.91 23.47
CA LEU A 255 -10.18 7.61 22.24
C LEU A 255 -10.41 6.63 21.09
N ASN A 256 -11.36 6.96 20.21
CA ASN A 256 -11.67 6.13 19.06
C ASN A 256 -11.76 7.01 17.83
N ALA A 257 -10.62 7.26 17.20
CA ALA A 257 -10.51 8.13 16.02
C ALA A 257 -11.33 7.61 14.83
N GLU A 258 -11.37 6.29 14.62
CA GLU A 258 -12.17 5.71 13.55
C GLU A 258 -13.65 6.05 13.73
N SER A 259 -14.19 5.91 14.94
CA SER A 259 -15.58 6.23 15.24
C SER A 259 -15.85 7.73 15.10
N GLU A 260 -14.95 8.58 15.57
CA GLU A 260 -15.08 10.03 15.44
C GLU A 260 -15.23 10.41 13.96
N PHE A 261 -14.36 9.90 13.12
CA PHE A 261 -14.42 10.15 11.69
C PHE A 261 -15.65 9.48 11.05
N GLY A 262 -15.91 8.23 11.38
CA GLY A 262 -17.03 7.46 10.83
C GLY A 262 -18.39 8.07 11.16
N MET A 263 -18.52 8.70 12.30
CA MET A 263 -19.75 9.38 12.73
C MET A 263 -19.86 10.84 12.21
N GLY A 264 -18.93 11.27 11.37
CA GLY A 264 -18.97 12.62 10.82
C GLY A 264 -18.56 13.70 11.79
N GLU A 265 -17.83 13.37 12.84
CA GLU A 265 -17.39 14.31 13.88
C GLU A 265 -16.05 14.96 13.56
N ALA A 266 -15.31 14.43 12.60
CA ALA A 266 -14.02 14.96 12.16
C ALA A 266 -13.95 15.01 10.64
N VAL A 267 -13.19 15.98 10.11
CA VAL A 267 -12.99 16.12 8.67
C VAL A 267 -11.80 15.30 8.20
N PHE A 268 -10.74 15.24 8.99
CA PHE A 268 -9.47 14.60 8.65
C PHE A 268 -9.11 13.47 9.62
N TYR A 269 -8.49 12.41 9.08
CA TYR A 269 -8.12 11.23 9.86
C TYR A 269 -6.88 10.58 9.25
N GLN A 270 -5.72 10.72 9.89
CA GLN A 270 -4.51 10.07 9.39
C GLN A 270 -4.60 8.56 9.60
N ASN A 271 -4.73 7.82 8.53
CA ASN A 271 -4.75 6.36 8.55
C ASN A 271 -4.59 5.84 7.12
N GLY A 272 -4.81 4.55 6.90
CA GLY A 272 -4.55 3.89 5.64
C GLY A 272 -5.77 3.28 4.97
N ASP A 273 -5.52 2.70 3.80
CA ASP A 273 -6.58 2.15 2.95
C ASP A 273 -7.30 0.94 3.56
N TRP A 274 -6.71 0.29 4.55
CA TRP A 274 -7.37 -0.75 5.33
C TRP A 274 -8.57 -0.24 6.12
N GLU A 275 -8.70 1.06 6.30
CA GLU A 275 -9.84 1.69 6.97
C GLU A 275 -11.08 1.79 6.09
N PHE A 276 -10.94 1.61 4.78
CA PHE A 276 -12.08 1.67 3.88
C PHE A 276 -13.14 0.62 4.25
N ALA A 277 -12.73 -0.60 4.53
CA ALA A 277 -13.66 -1.68 4.88
C ALA A 277 -14.45 -1.38 6.17
N PRO A 278 -13.83 -1.08 7.31
CA PRO A 278 -14.59 -0.78 8.52
C PRO A 278 -15.40 0.51 8.41
N LEU A 279 -14.92 1.53 7.69
CA LEU A 279 -15.67 2.77 7.53
C LEU A 279 -16.92 2.62 6.68
N THR A 280 -16.93 1.66 5.76
CA THR A 280 -18.08 1.42 4.87
C THR A 280 -18.90 0.18 5.26
N ASP A 281 -18.54 -0.52 6.32
CA ASP A 281 -19.29 -1.67 6.80
C ASP A 281 -20.58 -1.17 7.49
N GLU A 282 -21.72 -1.53 6.93
CA GLU A 282 -23.02 -1.13 7.46
C GLU A 282 -23.25 -1.59 8.91
N GLU A 283 -22.63 -2.69 9.33
CA GLU A 283 -22.76 -3.19 10.69
C GLU A 283 -22.13 -2.24 11.73
N ASN A 284 -21.18 -1.42 11.33
CA ASN A 284 -20.56 -0.47 12.25
C ASN A 284 -21.42 0.76 12.53
N GLY A 285 -22.45 0.99 11.73
CA GLY A 285 -23.42 2.08 11.95
C GLY A 285 -22.85 3.48 11.75
N TYR A 286 -21.73 3.62 11.04
CA TYR A 286 -21.18 4.93 10.73
C TYR A 286 -22.04 5.68 9.73
N VAL A 287 -21.98 7.02 9.76
CA VAL A 287 -22.75 7.85 8.83
C VAL A 287 -22.04 8.10 7.51
N VAL A 288 -20.72 7.94 7.46
CA VAL A 288 -19.96 8.11 6.23
C VAL A 288 -20.26 6.97 5.25
N THR A 289 -20.22 7.29 3.97
CA THR A 289 -20.37 6.30 2.90
C THR A 289 -19.16 6.39 1.99
N ALA A 290 -19.01 5.43 1.08
CA ALA A 290 -17.87 5.42 0.14
C ALA A 290 -17.74 6.74 -0.63
N ASP A 291 -18.88 7.40 -0.94
CA ASP A 291 -18.87 8.67 -1.67
C ASP A 291 -18.29 9.83 -0.86
N ASP A 292 -18.24 9.70 0.46
CA ASP A 292 -17.68 10.73 1.34
C ASP A 292 -16.17 10.60 1.52
N LEU A 293 -15.56 9.52 1.03
CA LEU A 293 -14.21 9.13 1.41
C LEU A 293 -13.19 9.44 0.31
N SER A 294 -12.12 10.08 0.69
CA SER A 294 -10.92 10.23 -0.14
C SER A 294 -9.69 10.36 0.75
N MET A 295 -8.52 10.46 0.14
CA MET A 295 -7.25 10.56 0.87
C MET A 295 -6.34 11.55 0.16
N MET A 296 -5.67 12.38 0.93
CA MET A 296 -4.66 13.30 0.43
C MET A 296 -3.30 13.00 1.09
N PRO A 297 -2.20 13.51 0.49
CA PRO A 297 -0.88 13.34 1.09
C PRO A 297 -0.77 13.91 2.49
N ILE A 298 0.15 13.37 3.28
CA ILE A 298 0.58 14.01 4.51
C ILE A 298 1.55 15.13 4.10
N TYR A 299 1.04 16.33 3.94
CA TYR A 299 1.87 17.48 3.59
C TYR A 299 2.81 17.81 4.74
N PHE A 300 4.09 17.92 4.46
CA PHE A 300 5.13 17.89 5.49
C PHE A 300 5.88 19.21 5.65
N GLY A 301 5.57 20.20 4.82
CA GLY A 301 6.19 21.52 4.92
C GLY A 301 7.58 21.61 4.31
N VAL A 302 7.89 20.75 3.35
CA VAL A 302 9.12 20.83 2.57
C VAL A 302 8.85 21.65 1.31
N ASP A 303 9.91 22.21 0.73
CA ASP A 303 9.78 22.98 -0.50
C ASP A 303 9.33 22.12 -1.66
N ASP A 304 8.47 22.66 -2.52
CA ASP A 304 7.97 21.99 -3.71
C ASP A 304 7.36 20.60 -3.42
N GLU A 305 6.43 20.55 -2.48
CA GLU A 305 5.78 19.29 -2.10
C GLU A 305 5.11 18.60 -3.30
N ASN A 306 5.81 17.68 -3.91
CA ASN A 306 5.32 16.91 -5.06
C ASN A 306 5.10 15.43 -4.73
N GLU A 307 5.20 15.08 -3.47
CA GLU A 307 4.96 13.71 -3.03
C GLU A 307 3.47 13.42 -2.95
N GLY A 308 3.13 12.17 -3.28
CA GLY A 308 1.78 11.63 -3.17
C GLY A 308 1.55 10.96 -1.83
N LEU A 309 0.76 9.88 -1.84
CA LEU A 309 0.51 9.10 -0.64
C LEU A 309 1.72 8.26 -0.28
N CYS A 310 1.75 7.79 0.96
CA CYS A 310 2.72 6.79 1.39
C CYS A 310 2.25 5.43 0.84
N VAL A 311 3.06 4.85 -0.04
CA VAL A 311 2.71 3.62 -0.74
C VAL A 311 3.79 2.58 -0.51
N GLY A 312 3.39 1.38 -0.16
CA GLY A 312 4.34 0.31 0.07
C GLY A 312 3.65 -1.03 0.23
N THR A 313 4.45 -2.05 0.49
CA THR A 313 3.95 -3.40 0.71
C THR A 313 4.97 -4.21 1.49
N GLU A 314 4.51 -5.33 2.03
CA GLU A 314 5.36 -6.38 2.56
C GLU A 314 5.28 -7.63 1.68
N ASN A 315 4.69 -7.49 0.47
CA ASN A 315 4.46 -8.59 -0.45
C ASN A 315 5.10 -8.32 -1.80
N TYR A 316 6.34 -8.74 -1.94
CA TYR A 316 7.06 -8.66 -3.21
C TYR A 316 7.28 -10.06 -3.75
N TRP A 317 6.95 -10.27 -5.02
CA TRP A 317 7.26 -11.50 -5.72
C TRP A 317 8.72 -11.53 -6.14
N ALA A 318 9.40 -12.61 -5.81
CA ALA A 318 10.71 -12.95 -6.36
C ALA A 318 10.58 -14.24 -7.17
N VAL A 319 11.38 -14.37 -8.20
CA VAL A 319 11.45 -15.57 -9.04
C VAL A 319 12.78 -16.27 -8.77
N ASN A 320 12.73 -17.59 -8.54
CA ASN A 320 13.89 -18.35 -8.13
C ASN A 320 14.91 -18.51 -9.28
N ALA A 321 16.04 -17.81 -9.14
CA ALA A 321 17.12 -17.87 -10.13
C ALA A 321 17.78 -19.24 -10.25
N LYS A 322 17.62 -20.09 -9.25
CA LYS A 322 18.21 -21.44 -9.26
C LYS A 322 17.29 -22.50 -9.86
N ALA A 323 16.06 -22.13 -10.23
CA ALA A 323 15.19 -23.00 -10.98
C ALA A 323 15.73 -23.20 -12.41
N SER A 324 15.25 -24.21 -13.12
CA SER A 324 15.63 -24.39 -14.52
C SER A 324 15.12 -23.21 -15.35
N GLN A 325 15.76 -22.91 -16.46
CA GLN A 325 15.30 -21.83 -17.33
C GLN A 325 13.88 -22.09 -17.83
N GLU A 326 13.52 -23.36 -18.07
CA GLU A 326 12.14 -23.71 -18.46
C GLU A 326 11.14 -23.33 -17.38
N ASP A 327 11.48 -23.58 -16.12
CA ASP A 327 10.61 -23.25 -14.99
C ASP A 327 10.55 -21.72 -14.77
N ILE A 328 11.66 -21.01 -14.94
CA ILE A 328 11.69 -19.56 -14.88
C ILE A 328 10.79 -18.95 -15.95
N ASP A 329 10.91 -19.44 -17.19
CA ASP A 329 10.11 -18.94 -18.31
C ASP A 329 8.62 -19.24 -18.09
N ALA A 330 8.28 -20.42 -17.64
CA ALA A 330 6.90 -20.78 -17.32
C ALA A 330 6.33 -19.90 -16.20
N THR A 331 7.16 -19.61 -15.21
CA THR A 331 6.78 -18.77 -14.08
C THR A 331 6.53 -17.32 -14.50
N LEU A 332 7.39 -16.76 -15.34
CA LEU A 332 7.20 -15.39 -15.85
C LEU A 332 5.94 -15.31 -16.72
N GLU A 333 5.67 -16.32 -17.53
CA GLU A 333 4.45 -16.38 -18.34
C GLU A 333 3.20 -16.47 -17.44
N PHE A 334 3.25 -17.26 -16.38
CA PHE A 334 2.15 -17.37 -15.43
C PHE A 334 1.87 -16.01 -14.75
N LEU A 335 2.91 -15.36 -14.26
CA LEU A 335 2.75 -14.05 -13.61
C LEU A 335 2.22 -13.00 -14.57
N ASN A 336 2.66 -13.03 -15.83
CA ASN A 336 2.11 -12.12 -16.84
C ASN A 336 0.63 -12.42 -17.11
N TRP A 337 0.24 -13.68 -17.18
CA TRP A 337 -1.15 -14.05 -17.31
C TRP A 337 -2.00 -13.58 -16.11
N VAL A 338 -1.45 -13.68 -14.91
CA VAL A 338 -2.16 -13.22 -13.71
C VAL A 338 -2.50 -11.74 -13.79
N ILE A 339 -1.60 -10.91 -14.31
CA ILE A 339 -1.82 -9.46 -14.35
C ILE A 339 -2.48 -8.97 -15.64
N THR A 340 -2.68 -9.83 -16.63
CA THR A 340 -3.25 -9.42 -17.93
C THR A 340 -4.55 -10.12 -18.28
N SER A 341 -4.82 -11.30 -17.73
CA SER A 341 -6.04 -12.05 -18.04
C SER A 341 -7.23 -11.53 -17.25
N ASP A 342 -8.42 -11.79 -17.75
CA ASP A 342 -9.65 -11.50 -17.01
C ASP A 342 -9.68 -12.27 -15.70
N GLU A 343 -9.31 -13.55 -15.73
CA GLU A 343 -9.35 -14.41 -14.54
C GLU A 343 -8.38 -13.93 -13.46
N GLY A 344 -7.15 -13.59 -13.85
CA GLY A 344 -6.14 -13.15 -12.89
C GLY A 344 -6.46 -11.79 -12.29
N ARG A 345 -6.89 -10.85 -13.10
CA ARG A 345 -7.24 -9.50 -12.64
C ARG A 345 -8.48 -9.51 -11.74
N ASP A 346 -9.49 -10.29 -12.12
CA ASP A 346 -10.67 -10.45 -11.28
C ASP A 346 -10.33 -11.07 -9.93
N ALA A 347 -9.50 -12.10 -9.93
CA ALA A 347 -9.10 -12.77 -8.70
C ALA A 347 -8.38 -11.80 -7.75
N ILE A 348 -7.40 -11.05 -8.25
CA ILE A 348 -6.62 -10.13 -7.42
C ILE A 348 -7.52 -9.01 -6.85
N THR A 349 -8.30 -8.36 -7.68
CA THR A 349 -9.10 -7.21 -7.26
C THR A 349 -10.37 -7.61 -6.54
N ASN A 350 -11.15 -8.53 -7.11
CA ASN A 350 -12.51 -8.78 -6.63
C ASN A 350 -12.60 -9.97 -5.67
N GLN A 351 -11.76 -10.98 -5.83
CA GLN A 351 -11.80 -12.15 -4.93
C GLN A 351 -10.86 -11.99 -3.75
N MET A 352 -9.64 -11.51 -3.97
CA MET A 352 -8.65 -11.31 -2.91
C MET A 352 -8.77 -9.95 -2.23
N GLY A 353 -9.39 -8.97 -2.90
CA GLY A 353 -9.51 -7.60 -2.37
C GLY A 353 -8.17 -6.87 -2.31
N LEU A 354 -7.22 -7.22 -3.15
CA LEU A 354 -5.90 -6.60 -3.19
C LEU A 354 -5.87 -5.48 -4.23
N THR A 355 -5.01 -4.50 -4.00
CA THR A 355 -4.76 -3.44 -4.98
C THR A 355 -3.46 -3.74 -5.70
N ALA A 356 -3.57 -4.01 -7.00
CA ALA A 356 -2.41 -4.35 -7.83
C ALA A 356 -1.76 -3.09 -8.40
N PRO A 357 -0.42 -3.01 -8.43
CA PRO A 357 0.29 -1.85 -8.92
C PRO A 357 0.57 -1.89 -10.43
N TYR A 358 -0.32 -2.47 -11.22
CA TYR A 358 -0.10 -2.68 -12.66
C TYR A 358 -1.10 -1.90 -13.49
N ASP A 359 -0.64 -1.34 -14.62
CA ASP A 359 -1.46 -0.51 -15.51
C ASP A 359 -2.57 -1.28 -16.24
N THR A 360 -2.56 -2.58 -16.13
CA THR A 360 -3.59 -3.46 -16.72
C THR A 360 -4.87 -3.56 -15.88
N PHE A 361 -4.84 -3.08 -14.64
CA PHE A 361 -6.00 -3.15 -13.75
C PHE A 361 -6.91 -1.94 -13.94
N THR A 362 -7.68 -1.97 -15.02
CA THR A 362 -8.59 -0.90 -15.43
C THR A 362 -10.02 -1.42 -15.55
N GLY A 363 -10.98 -0.52 -15.64
CA GLY A 363 -12.39 -0.86 -15.81
C GLY A 363 -12.93 -1.70 -14.66
N ASP A 364 -13.46 -2.87 -14.97
CA ASP A 364 -14.04 -3.77 -13.97
C ASP A 364 -13.00 -4.32 -12.96
N TYR A 365 -11.71 -4.14 -13.27
CA TYR A 365 -10.62 -4.62 -12.43
C TYR A 365 -9.95 -3.52 -11.62
N GLU A 366 -10.46 -2.29 -11.67
CA GLU A 366 -9.99 -1.24 -10.79
C GLU A 366 -10.39 -1.54 -9.36
N THR A 367 -9.53 -1.14 -8.43
CA THR A 367 -9.85 -1.25 -7.02
C THR A 367 -11.13 -0.48 -6.69
N LYS A 368 -11.96 -1.04 -5.82
CA LYS A 368 -13.17 -0.38 -5.32
C LYS A 368 -12.88 0.44 -4.06
N ASN A 369 -11.66 0.37 -3.54
CA ASN A 369 -11.25 1.10 -2.36
C ASN A 369 -10.97 2.57 -2.73
N ALA A 370 -11.76 3.50 -2.20
CA ALA A 370 -11.64 4.92 -2.52
C ALA A 370 -10.25 5.49 -2.20
N PHE A 371 -9.59 4.99 -1.17
CA PHE A 371 -8.26 5.46 -0.78
C PHE A 371 -7.19 4.96 -1.76
N ALA A 372 -7.29 3.72 -2.19
CA ALA A 372 -6.41 3.19 -3.22
C ALA A 372 -6.65 3.87 -4.57
N GLN A 373 -7.89 4.24 -4.88
CA GLN A 373 -8.21 5.05 -6.07
C GLN A 373 -7.49 6.40 -6.02
N ALA A 374 -7.45 7.03 -4.85
CA ALA A 374 -6.74 8.30 -4.67
C ALA A 374 -5.24 8.12 -4.90
N ALA A 375 -4.64 7.03 -4.41
CA ALA A 375 -3.24 6.71 -4.65
C ALA A 375 -2.96 6.54 -6.15
N ASN A 376 -3.79 5.79 -6.85
CA ASN A 376 -3.64 5.57 -8.29
C ASN A 376 -3.73 6.89 -9.08
N LYS A 377 -4.66 7.76 -8.69
CA LYS A 377 -4.82 9.05 -9.35
C LYS A 377 -3.57 9.92 -9.16
N LEU A 378 -3.05 9.99 -7.95
CA LEU A 378 -1.84 10.78 -7.67
C LEU A 378 -0.63 10.24 -8.46
N MET A 379 -0.44 8.93 -8.52
CA MET A 379 0.63 8.32 -9.32
C MET A 379 0.47 8.66 -10.80
N THR A 380 -0.75 8.58 -11.34
CA THR A 380 -1.06 8.91 -12.73
C THR A 380 -0.82 10.39 -13.02
N ASP A 381 -1.08 11.26 -12.04
CA ASP A 381 -0.86 12.70 -12.16
C ASP A 381 0.63 13.09 -11.99
N GLY A 382 1.51 12.12 -11.81
CA GLY A 382 2.95 12.34 -11.74
C GLY A 382 3.49 12.66 -10.36
N LYS A 383 2.71 12.44 -9.31
CA LYS A 383 3.21 12.60 -7.94
C LYS A 383 4.12 11.43 -7.56
N THR A 384 5.16 11.71 -6.81
CA THR A 384 6.08 10.70 -6.32
C THR A 384 5.53 10.06 -5.06
N SER A 385 5.31 8.75 -5.08
CA SER A 385 4.87 8.03 -3.87
C SER A 385 5.95 8.10 -2.79
N VAL A 386 5.52 8.25 -1.55
CA VAL A 386 6.42 8.23 -0.40
C VAL A 386 6.66 6.77 -0.01
N ALA A 387 7.91 6.32 -0.12
CA ALA A 387 8.27 4.95 0.21
C ALA A 387 8.14 4.69 1.72
N TRP A 388 7.91 3.43 2.08
CA TRP A 388 7.86 3.00 3.48
C TRP A 388 9.29 2.84 4.03
N SER A 389 9.92 3.96 4.31
CA SER A 389 11.31 4.02 4.78
C SER A 389 11.48 3.61 6.25
N PHE A 390 10.38 3.61 7.02
CA PHE A 390 10.42 3.24 8.43
C PHE A 390 10.86 1.78 8.66
N ASN A 391 10.64 0.91 7.70
CA ASN A 391 11.05 -0.49 7.80
C ASN A 391 12.57 -0.65 7.73
N ALA A 392 13.27 0.36 7.26
CA ALA A 392 14.72 0.34 7.15
C ALA A 392 15.44 0.93 8.37
N THR A 393 14.68 1.37 9.37
CA THR A 393 15.24 1.98 10.57
C THR A 393 15.93 0.93 11.44
N PRO A 394 17.20 1.12 11.83
CA PRO A 394 17.86 0.21 12.75
C PRO A 394 17.11 0.16 14.07
N ASN A 395 16.94 -1.05 14.63
CA ASN A 395 16.22 -1.24 15.88
C ASN A 395 14.84 -0.56 15.88
N VAL A 396 14.08 -0.80 14.82
CA VAL A 396 12.81 -0.11 14.57
C VAL A 396 11.84 -0.13 15.76
N ASP A 397 11.79 -1.22 16.52
CA ASP A 397 10.87 -1.31 17.66
C ASP A 397 11.27 -0.37 18.80
N ASP A 398 12.56 -0.28 19.10
CA ASP A 398 13.08 0.64 20.10
C ASP A 398 12.88 2.09 19.65
N TRP A 399 13.12 2.36 18.38
CA TRP A 399 12.93 3.69 17.81
C TRP A 399 11.46 4.14 17.88
N ARG A 400 10.53 3.23 17.57
CA ARG A 400 9.08 3.51 17.69
C ARG A 400 8.68 3.81 19.12
N ALA A 401 9.21 3.04 20.08
CA ALA A 401 8.93 3.28 21.50
C ALA A 401 9.47 4.64 21.93
N ASP A 402 10.66 5.03 21.48
CA ASP A 402 11.25 6.32 21.80
C ASP A 402 10.44 7.48 21.22
N VAL A 403 9.91 7.33 19.98
CA VAL A 403 9.04 8.32 19.37
C VAL A 403 7.77 8.50 20.20
N VAL A 404 7.12 7.42 20.62
CA VAL A 404 5.92 7.50 21.45
C VAL A 404 6.22 8.21 22.76
N SER A 405 7.35 7.91 23.39
CA SER A 405 7.75 8.55 24.65
C SER A 405 8.01 10.05 24.47
N ALA A 406 8.48 10.47 23.29
CA ALA A 406 8.77 11.88 23.00
C ALA A 406 7.51 12.69 22.70
N LEU A 407 6.46 12.04 22.23
CA LEU A 407 5.18 12.71 21.91
C LEU A 407 4.33 12.89 23.16
#